data_f0ae6306d86b470d4de91fc82125da26
#
_entry.id   f0ae6306d86b470d4de91fc82125da26
#
_cell.length_a   1.000
_cell.length_b   1.000
_cell.length_c   1.000
_cell.angle_alpha   90.00
_cell.angle_beta   90.00
_cell.angle_gamma   90.00
#
_symmetry.space_group_name_H-M   'P 1'
#
loop_
_entity.id
_entity.type
_entity.pdbx_description
1 polymer ?
#
loop_
_entity_poly.entity_id
_entity_poly.type
_entity_poly.pdbx_seq_one_letter_code
_entity_poly.pdbx_strand_id
1 'polypeptide(L)'
;IRVICATHRDLQAMVAQETFREDLYYRVGEMPIMIPPLRERDQDIILLARTFLNIYREEFKAKAKSFSETAVNAMLAHKWPGNIREMQNKLKSAVIMAEGTVIQPDDLGLMPVDAHDEPETLNLREVREIAESRAIRRAYQKADKNMSKTAELLGVTRPTLYSLIDKYHMEDIKNSD
;
A
#
# COMPACT_ATOMS: atom_id res chain seq x y z
N ILE A 1 -4.66 -36.07 23.87
CA ILE A 1 -3.85 -35.38 22.83
C ILE A 1 -4.62 -34.17 22.35
N ARG A 2 -3.98 -33.00 22.30
CA ARG A 2 -4.55 -31.78 21.73
C ARG A 2 -4.17 -31.71 20.26
N VAL A 3 -5.16 -31.55 19.38
CA VAL A 3 -4.98 -31.43 17.92
C VAL A 3 -5.36 -30.02 17.50
N ILE A 4 -4.50 -29.39 16.71
CA ILE A 4 -4.75 -28.08 16.11
C ILE A 4 -4.59 -28.24 14.59
N CYS A 5 -5.65 -27.93 13.84
CA CYS A 5 -5.66 -28.02 12.38
C CYS A 5 -5.79 -26.60 11.80
N ALA A 6 -5.21 -26.39 10.62
CA ALA A 6 -5.37 -25.14 9.86
C ALA A 6 -5.59 -25.47 8.39
N THR A 7 -6.54 -24.77 7.77
CA THR A 7 -6.81 -24.86 6.34
C THR A 7 -7.34 -23.53 5.82
N HIS A 8 -7.13 -23.27 4.54
CA HIS A 8 -7.75 -22.15 3.83
C HIS A 8 -9.00 -22.57 3.03
N ARG A 9 -9.32 -23.88 3.06
CA ARG A 9 -10.47 -24.43 2.32
C ARG A 9 -11.73 -24.36 3.16
N ASP A 10 -12.85 -24.14 2.49
CA ASP A 10 -14.19 -24.27 3.08
C ASP A 10 -14.52 -25.77 3.21
N LEU A 11 -14.35 -26.29 4.43
CA LEU A 11 -14.61 -27.70 4.72
C LEU A 11 -16.10 -28.04 4.63
N GLN A 12 -17.02 -27.09 4.92
CA GLN A 12 -18.46 -27.33 4.80
C GLN A 12 -18.84 -27.50 3.33
N ALA A 13 -18.35 -26.65 2.46
CA ALA A 13 -18.55 -26.81 1.02
C ALA A 13 -17.96 -28.13 0.50
N MET A 14 -16.80 -28.55 1.02
CA MET A 14 -16.18 -29.83 0.65
C MET A 14 -16.99 -31.04 1.12
N VAL A 15 -17.62 -31.00 2.29
CA VAL A 15 -18.55 -32.04 2.75
C VAL A 15 -19.77 -32.11 1.85
N ALA A 16 -20.35 -30.95 1.49
CA ALA A 16 -21.50 -30.91 0.58
C ALA A 16 -21.18 -31.45 -0.84
N GLN A 17 -19.92 -31.37 -1.25
CA GLN A 17 -19.42 -31.92 -2.50
C GLN A 17 -18.88 -33.36 -2.39
N GLU A 18 -19.06 -34.02 -1.24
CA GLU A 18 -18.54 -35.36 -0.94
C GLU A 18 -17.00 -35.52 -1.09
N THR A 19 -16.26 -34.39 -1.12
CA THR A 19 -14.79 -34.36 -1.24
C THR A 19 -14.07 -34.36 0.10
N PHE A 20 -14.84 -34.20 1.22
CA PHE A 20 -14.35 -34.30 2.59
C PHE A 20 -15.36 -35.09 3.42
N ARG A 21 -14.88 -35.98 4.26
CA ARG A 21 -15.75 -36.84 5.08
C ARG A 21 -16.45 -36.00 6.16
N GLU A 22 -17.77 -36.19 6.27
CA GLU A 22 -18.61 -35.51 7.24
C GLU A 22 -18.24 -35.87 8.70
N ASP A 23 -18.00 -37.15 8.97
CA ASP A 23 -17.60 -37.61 10.31
C ASP A 23 -16.28 -37.01 10.78
N LEU A 24 -15.33 -36.81 9.86
CA LEU A 24 -14.06 -36.15 10.14
C LEU A 24 -14.26 -34.65 10.37
N TYR A 25 -15.12 -34.01 9.58
CA TYR A 25 -15.44 -32.58 9.75
C TYR A 25 -15.92 -32.29 11.17
N TYR A 26 -16.91 -33.03 11.68
CA TYR A 26 -17.40 -32.82 13.04
C TYR A 26 -16.36 -33.14 14.13
N ARG A 27 -15.41 -33.99 13.84
CA ARG A 27 -14.36 -34.36 14.80
C ARG A 27 -13.22 -33.33 14.88
N VAL A 28 -12.84 -32.68 13.79
CA VAL A 28 -11.76 -31.69 13.76
C VAL A 28 -12.27 -30.26 13.87
N GLY A 29 -13.52 -30.01 13.51
CA GLY A 29 -14.18 -28.70 13.50
C GLY A 29 -14.99 -28.37 14.77
N GLU A 30 -14.69 -28.99 15.90
CA GLU A 30 -15.41 -28.78 17.17
C GLU A 30 -15.32 -27.33 17.64
N MET A 31 -14.20 -26.64 17.41
CA MET A 31 -14.00 -25.21 17.74
C MET A 31 -13.34 -24.48 16.57
N PRO A 32 -14.11 -24.04 15.58
CA PRO A 32 -13.55 -23.29 14.45
C PRO A 32 -13.18 -21.86 14.86
N ILE A 33 -11.97 -21.43 14.51
CA ILE A 33 -11.50 -20.05 14.67
C ILE A 33 -11.26 -19.47 13.31
N MET A 34 -12.07 -18.48 12.93
CA MET A 34 -11.88 -17.73 11.68
C MET A 34 -10.84 -16.64 11.88
N ILE A 35 -9.78 -16.67 11.08
CA ILE A 35 -8.74 -15.64 11.08
C ILE A 35 -9.02 -14.71 9.89
N PRO A 36 -9.42 -13.46 10.12
CA PRO A 36 -9.69 -12.52 9.03
C PRO A 36 -8.39 -12.19 8.28
N PRO A 37 -8.48 -11.89 6.98
CA PRO A 37 -7.34 -11.45 6.20
C PRO A 37 -6.81 -10.10 6.70
N LEU A 38 -5.54 -9.80 6.41
CA LEU A 38 -4.85 -8.63 6.95
C LEU A 38 -5.54 -7.31 6.59
N ARG A 39 -6.15 -7.20 5.40
CA ARG A 39 -6.94 -6.04 4.96
C ARG A 39 -8.18 -5.73 5.83
N GLU A 40 -8.61 -6.66 6.67
CA GLU A 40 -9.74 -6.50 7.60
C GLU A 40 -9.26 -6.25 9.04
N ARG A 41 -7.95 -6.00 9.21
CA ARG A 41 -7.26 -5.87 10.49
C ARG A 41 -6.36 -4.63 10.49
N ASP A 42 -6.89 -3.47 10.12
CA ASP A 42 -6.13 -2.23 9.91
C ASP A 42 -5.21 -1.85 11.08
N GLN A 43 -5.67 -2.04 12.32
CA GLN A 43 -4.88 -1.74 13.52
C GLN A 43 -3.66 -2.67 13.67
N ASP A 44 -3.76 -3.90 13.15
CA ASP A 44 -2.68 -4.88 13.25
C ASP A 44 -1.59 -4.66 12.19
N ILE A 45 -1.93 -4.01 11.06
CA ILE A 45 -0.96 -3.78 9.96
C ILE A 45 0.28 -3.06 10.50
N ILE A 46 0.12 -1.95 11.19
CA ILE A 46 1.24 -1.15 11.67
C ILE A 46 1.94 -1.81 12.86
N LEU A 47 1.21 -2.49 13.72
CA LEU A 47 1.78 -3.24 14.84
C LEU A 47 2.69 -4.37 14.34
N LEU A 48 2.21 -5.15 13.38
CA LEU A 48 2.97 -6.23 12.75
C LEU A 48 4.18 -5.69 11.99
N ALA A 49 3.99 -4.60 11.23
CA ALA A 49 5.08 -3.97 10.50
C ALA A 49 6.22 -3.52 11.41
N ARG A 50 5.89 -2.87 12.54
CA ARG A 50 6.89 -2.48 13.54
C ARG A 50 7.57 -3.67 14.20
N THR A 51 6.83 -4.72 14.48
CA THR A 51 7.37 -5.95 15.06
C THR A 51 8.38 -6.60 14.10
N PHE A 52 8.02 -6.76 12.82
CA PHE A 52 8.93 -7.32 11.80
C PHE A 52 10.13 -6.41 11.52
N LEU A 53 9.94 -5.09 11.50
CA LEU A 53 11.06 -4.14 11.38
C LEU A 53 12.09 -4.38 12.48
N ASN A 54 11.66 -4.51 13.74
CA ASN A 54 12.56 -4.75 14.85
C ASN A 54 13.28 -6.08 14.73
N ILE A 55 12.57 -7.16 14.37
CA ILE A 55 13.14 -8.49 14.15
C ILE A 55 14.22 -8.43 13.07
N TYR A 56 13.89 -7.89 11.89
CA TYR A 56 14.82 -7.87 10.76
C TYR A 56 15.97 -6.88 10.96
N ARG A 57 15.73 -5.76 11.64
CA ARG A 57 16.80 -4.83 12.02
C ARG A 57 17.87 -5.52 12.86
N GLU A 58 17.47 -6.35 13.83
CA GLU A 58 18.40 -7.10 14.67
C GLU A 58 19.08 -8.24 13.89
N GLU A 59 18.31 -9.00 13.09
CA GLU A 59 18.81 -10.10 12.28
C GLU A 59 19.87 -9.65 11.29
N PHE A 60 19.63 -8.54 10.57
CA PHE A 60 20.54 -8.03 9.52
C PHE A 60 21.47 -6.91 9.98
N LYS A 61 21.40 -6.50 11.25
CA LYS A 61 22.14 -5.33 11.79
C LYS A 61 21.92 -4.07 10.95
N ALA A 62 20.70 -3.90 10.48
CA ALA A 62 20.32 -2.84 9.57
C ALA A 62 20.19 -1.48 10.25
N LYS A 63 20.35 -0.40 9.49
CA LYS A 63 20.25 0.99 9.97
C LYS A 63 18.79 1.45 10.13
N ALA A 64 17.85 0.85 9.41
CA ALA A 64 16.44 1.21 9.40
C ALA A 64 15.83 1.10 10.81
N LYS A 65 15.19 2.19 11.30
CA LYS A 65 14.62 2.28 12.66
C LYS A 65 13.13 2.58 12.67
N SER A 66 12.61 3.18 11.62
CA SER A 66 11.23 3.65 11.54
C SER A 66 10.71 3.67 10.11
N PHE A 67 9.41 3.87 9.97
CA PHE A 67 8.75 4.14 8.69
C PHE A 67 8.47 5.63 8.56
N SER A 68 8.51 6.16 7.35
CA SER A 68 7.96 7.49 7.05
C SER A 68 6.43 7.47 7.20
N GLU A 69 5.83 8.64 7.37
CA GLU A 69 4.37 8.77 7.40
C GLU A 69 3.74 8.30 6.08
N THR A 70 4.38 8.59 4.97
CA THR A 70 3.96 8.13 3.64
C THR A 70 4.03 6.61 3.51
N ALA A 71 5.06 5.95 4.09
CA ALA A 71 5.14 4.49 4.10
C ALA A 71 4.05 3.85 4.98
N VAL A 72 3.72 4.47 6.12
CA VAL A 72 2.61 4.03 6.98
C VAL A 72 1.29 4.11 6.21
N ASN A 73 1.01 5.23 5.55
CA ASN A 73 -0.20 5.42 4.75
C ASN A 73 -0.27 4.42 3.58
N ALA A 74 0.84 4.18 2.90
CA ALA A 74 0.90 3.18 1.82
C ALA A 74 0.63 1.75 2.32
N MET A 75 1.14 1.39 3.51
CA MET A 75 0.87 0.09 4.11
C MET A 75 -0.60 -0.09 4.51
N LEU A 76 -1.26 0.96 5.03
CA LEU A 76 -2.67 0.93 5.39
C LEU A 76 -3.59 0.84 4.17
N ALA A 77 -3.23 1.50 3.08
CA ALA A 77 -4.00 1.48 1.84
C ALA A 77 -3.81 0.20 1.01
N HIS A 78 -2.75 -0.55 1.25
CA HIS A 78 -2.46 -1.77 0.48
C HIS A 78 -3.37 -2.93 0.89
N LYS A 79 -3.90 -3.67 -0.10
CA LYS A 79 -4.87 -4.76 0.11
C LYS A 79 -4.27 -6.06 0.68
N TRP A 80 -2.97 -6.18 0.71
CA TRP A 80 -2.23 -7.34 1.23
C TRP A 80 -2.76 -8.69 0.74
N PRO A 81 -2.81 -8.97 -0.58
CA PRO A 81 -3.32 -10.24 -1.12
C PRO A 81 -2.57 -11.45 -0.57
N GLY A 82 -1.26 -11.34 -0.34
CA GLY A 82 -0.45 -12.36 0.30
C GLY A 82 -0.43 -12.31 1.83
N ASN A 83 -1.30 -11.47 2.44
CA ASN A 83 -1.43 -11.33 3.89
C ASN A 83 -0.08 -11.10 4.59
N ILE A 84 0.13 -11.75 5.74
CA ILE A 84 1.34 -11.60 6.56
C ILE A 84 2.61 -12.06 5.82
N ARG A 85 2.53 -13.08 4.95
CA ARG A 85 3.70 -13.53 4.18
C ARG A 85 4.20 -12.49 3.20
N GLU A 86 3.30 -11.80 2.52
CA GLU A 86 3.66 -10.69 1.65
C GLU A 86 4.28 -9.55 2.43
N MET A 87 3.67 -9.18 3.56
CA MET A 87 4.19 -8.14 4.45
C MET A 87 5.60 -8.46 4.94
N GLN A 88 5.84 -9.69 5.40
CA GLN A 88 7.16 -10.14 5.84
C GLN A 88 8.20 -10.02 4.72
N ASN A 89 7.88 -10.48 3.51
CA ASN A 89 8.80 -10.41 2.39
C ASN A 89 9.13 -8.97 1.99
N LYS A 90 8.12 -8.10 1.90
CA LYS A 90 8.33 -6.69 1.58
C LYS A 90 9.16 -5.97 2.64
N LEU A 91 8.86 -6.19 3.92
CA LEU A 91 9.60 -5.60 5.03
C LEU A 91 11.04 -6.13 5.13
N LYS A 92 11.24 -7.42 4.90
CA LYS A 92 12.58 -8.00 4.87
C LYS A 92 13.44 -7.37 3.78
N SER A 93 12.91 -7.26 2.57
CA SER A 93 13.59 -6.58 1.46
C SER A 93 13.85 -5.11 1.77
N ALA A 94 12.86 -4.39 2.28
CA ALA A 94 13.01 -2.98 2.63
C ALA A 94 14.10 -2.74 3.67
N VAL A 95 14.17 -3.57 4.72
CA VAL A 95 15.20 -3.44 5.77
C VAL A 95 16.60 -3.71 5.24
N ILE A 96 16.75 -4.66 4.31
CA ILE A 96 18.05 -5.00 3.69
C ILE A 96 18.50 -3.90 2.72
N MET A 97 17.57 -3.33 1.93
CA MET A 97 17.88 -2.40 0.85
C MET A 97 17.87 -0.93 1.28
N ALA A 98 17.25 -0.59 2.40
CA ALA A 98 17.19 0.80 2.85
C ALA A 98 18.58 1.35 3.20
N GLU A 99 18.97 2.42 2.51
CA GLU A 99 20.24 3.11 2.76
C GLU A 99 20.18 3.98 4.04
N GLY A 100 19.00 4.44 4.41
CA GLY A 100 18.73 5.35 5.52
C GLY A 100 18.23 4.69 6.80
N THR A 101 17.86 5.54 7.77
CA THR A 101 17.25 5.09 9.03
C THR A 101 15.73 5.04 8.98
N VAL A 102 15.10 5.57 7.91
CA VAL A 102 13.67 5.68 7.73
C VAL A 102 13.28 4.98 6.43
N ILE A 103 12.42 3.97 6.52
CA ILE A 103 11.90 3.23 5.37
C ILE A 103 10.85 4.07 4.65
N GLN A 104 11.01 4.22 3.34
CA GLN A 104 10.10 4.93 2.44
C GLN A 104 9.14 3.93 1.74
N PRO A 105 8.03 4.39 1.12
CA PRO A 105 7.13 3.52 0.36
C PRO A 105 7.84 2.73 -0.75
N ASP A 106 8.80 3.35 -1.42
CA ASP A 106 9.57 2.75 -2.51
C ASP A 106 10.42 1.56 -2.01
N ASP A 107 10.98 1.65 -0.81
CA ASP A 107 11.74 0.54 -0.19
C ASP A 107 10.85 -0.69 0.03
N LEU A 108 9.57 -0.47 0.31
CA LEU A 108 8.56 -1.52 0.50
C LEU A 108 8.01 -2.06 -0.83
N GLY A 109 8.35 -1.42 -1.97
CA GLY A 109 7.69 -1.66 -3.24
C GLY A 109 6.18 -1.42 -3.15
N LEU A 110 5.79 -0.45 -2.32
CA LEU A 110 4.42 0.05 -2.20
C LEU A 110 4.37 1.41 -2.88
N MET A 111 3.50 1.54 -3.85
CA MET A 111 3.24 2.85 -4.45
C MET A 111 2.62 3.77 -3.40
N PRO A 112 2.94 5.07 -3.38
CA PRO A 112 2.19 6.05 -2.59
C PRO A 112 0.69 5.93 -2.88
N VAL A 113 -0.16 6.20 -1.88
CA VAL A 113 -1.63 6.07 -1.98
C VAL A 113 -2.21 6.82 -3.20
N ASP A 114 -1.51 7.88 -3.63
CA ASP A 114 -1.88 8.64 -4.83
C ASP A 114 -1.65 7.92 -6.16
N ALA A 115 -1.02 6.73 -6.14
CA ALA A 115 -0.69 5.99 -7.36
C ALA A 115 -1.65 4.81 -7.66
N HIS A 116 -2.55 4.47 -6.74
CA HIS A 116 -3.48 3.33 -6.91
C HIS A 116 -4.88 3.69 -7.39
N ASP A 117 -5.20 4.97 -7.52
CA ASP A 117 -6.35 5.40 -8.30
C ASP A 117 -5.96 5.46 -9.80
N GLU A 118 -5.65 4.31 -10.39
CA GLU A 118 -5.90 4.19 -11.82
C GLU A 118 -7.43 4.28 -11.97
N PRO A 119 -7.92 5.27 -12.71
CA PRO A 119 -9.35 5.38 -12.94
C PRO A 119 -9.80 4.10 -13.64
N GLU A 120 -10.83 3.43 -13.12
CA GLU A 120 -11.50 2.32 -13.79
C GLU A 120 -12.15 2.75 -15.12
N THR A 121 -11.89 3.99 -15.54
CA THR A 121 -12.42 4.56 -16.78
C THR A 121 -11.50 4.23 -17.95
N LEU A 122 -12.10 3.68 -19.02
CA LEU A 122 -11.46 3.49 -20.32
C LEU A 122 -11.54 4.76 -21.21
N ASN A 123 -12.08 5.85 -20.66
CA ASN A 123 -12.20 7.13 -21.35
C ASN A 123 -10.84 7.85 -21.36
N LEU A 124 -10.20 7.91 -22.53
CA LEU A 124 -8.89 8.53 -22.70
C LEU A 124 -8.84 9.99 -22.21
N ARG A 125 -9.94 10.73 -22.29
CA ARG A 125 -10.00 12.12 -21.80
C ARG A 125 -9.88 12.17 -20.29
N GLU A 126 -10.61 11.33 -19.58
CA GLU A 126 -10.58 11.24 -18.12
C GLU A 126 -9.23 10.70 -17.60
N VAL A 127 -8.70 9.65 -18.24
CA VAL A 127 -7.37 9.11 -17.93
C VAL A 127 -6.31 10.20 -18.07
N ARG A 128 -6.35 10.98 -19.16
CA ARG A 128 -5.41 12.06 -19.40
C ARG A 128 -5.53 13.17 -18.35
N GLU A 129 -6.75 13.57 -18.01
CA GLU A 129 -7.02 14.60 -16.99
C GLU A 129 -6.45 14.19 -15.63
N ILE A 130 -6.67 12.96 -15.21
CA ILE A 130 -6.14 12.42 -13.95
C ILE A 130 -4.60 12.38 -13.99
N ALA A 131 -4.01 11.90 -15.08
CA ALA A 131 -2.56 11.80 -15.23
C ALA A 131 -1.89 13.18 -15.20
N GLU A 132 -2.43 14.16 -15.93
CA GLU A 132 -1.91 15.54 -15.98
C GLU A 132 -2.06 16.23 -14.61
N SER A 133 -3.19 16.11 -13.94
CA SER A 133 -3.42 16.65 -12.60
C SER A 133 -2.45 16.08 -11.56
N ARG A 134 -2.19 14.78 -11.60
CA ARG A 134 -1.19 14.12 -10.73
C ARG A 134 0.22 14.63 -10.99
N ALA A 135 0.61 14.76 -12.26
CA ALA A 135 1.93 15.26 -12.63
C ALA A 135 2.14 16.69 -12.10
N ILE A 136 1.13 17.56 -12.20
CA ILE A 136 1.18 18.93 -11.70
C ILE A 136 1.35 18.95 -10.18
N ARG A 137 0.55 18.20 -9.43
CA ARG A 137 0.65 18.12 -7.96
C ARG A 137 2.02 17.63 -7.50
N ARG A 138 2.54 16.56 -8.12
CA ARG A 138 3.88 16.03 -7.80
C ARG A 138 5.00 17.04 -8.08
N ALA A 139 4.96 17.69 -9.23
CA ALA A 139 5.95 18.69 -9.59
C ALA A 139 5.91 19.88 -8.64
N TYR A 140 4.71 20.34 -8.25
CA TYR A 140 4.50 21.45 -7.33
C TYR A 140 5.05 21.15 -5.92
N GLN A 141 4.80 19.95 -5.40
CA GLN A 141 5.38 19.49 -4.12
C GLN A 141 6.90 19.41 -4.19
N LYS A 142 7.45 18.81 -5.28
CA LYS A 142 8.90 18.69 -5.47
C LYS A 142 9.61 20.01 -5.68
N ALA A 143 8.89 21.01 -6.16
CA ALA A 143 9.37 22.39 -6.36
C ALA A 143 9.23 23.27 -5.09
N ASP A 144 8.90 22.71 -3.93
CA ASP A 144 8.63 23.45 -2.69
C ASP A 144 7.60 24.57 -2.91
N LYS A 145 6.54 24.27 -3.64
CA LYS A 145 5.43 25.17 -3.98
C LYS A 145 5.82 26.36 -4.88
N ASN A 146 6.96 26.29 -5.55
CA ASN A 146 7.42 27.35 -6.46
C ASN A 146 6.92 27.11 -7.89
N MET A 147 6.04 28.00 -8.40
CA MET A 147 5.40 27.88 -9.71
C MET A 147 6.38 27.90 -10.89
N SER A 148 7.46 28.69 -10.81
CA SER A 148 8.47 28.73 -11.89
C SER A 148 9.22 27.42 -12.01
N LYS A 149 9.65 26.88 -10.87
CA LYS A 149 10.35 25.59 -10.79
C LYS A 149 9.43 24.42 -11.13
N THR A 150 8.16 24.52 -10.80
CA THR A 150 7.14 23.54 -11.20
C THR A 150 6.97 23.47 -12.71
N ALA A 151 6.88 24.63 -13.38
CA ALA A 151 6.76 24.69 -14.83
C ALA A 151 7.99 24.10 -15.51
N GLU A 152 9.18 24.38 -14.99
CA GLU A 152 10.46 23.82 -15.46
C GLU A 152 10.50 22.28 -15.32
N LEU A 153 10.11 21.73 -14.14
CA LEU A 153 10.05 20.30 -13.89
C LEU A 153 9.08 19.57 -14.81
N LEU A 154 7.98 20.23 -15.19
CA LEU A 154 6.97 19.68 -16.12
C LEU A 154 7.32 19.89 -17.59
N GLY A 155 8.39 20.62 -17.90
CA GLY A 155 8.77 20.94 -19.29
C GLY A 155 7.76 21.86 -20.02
N VAL A 156 7.01 22.69 -19.26
CA VAL A 156 6.00 23.62 -19.81
C VAL A 156 6.31 25.05 -19.44
N THR A 157 5.68 26.01 -20.14
CA THR A 157 5.80 27.44 -19.77
C THR A 157 4.91 27.79 -18.57
N ARG A 158 5.26 28.83 -17.81
CA ARG A 158 4.41 29.33 -16.70
C ARG A 158 2.94 29.59 -17.14
N PRO A 159 2.69 30.31 -18.23
CA PRO A 159 1.31 30.52 -18.71
C PRO A 159 0.57 29.21 -18.99
N THR A 160 1.26 28.21 -19.58
CA THR A 160 0.68 26.89 -19.82
C THR A 160 0.33 26.17 -18.52
N LEU A 161 1.21 26.26 -17.51
CA LEU A 161 0.94 25.68 -16.18
C LEU A 161 -0.31 26.29 -15.53
N TYR A 162 -0.44 27.62 -15.56
CA TYR A 162 -1.65 28.30 -15.04
C TYR A 162 -2.91 27.89 -15.79
N SER A 163 -2.85 27.77 -17.12
CA SER A 163 -3.97 27.28 -17.93
C SER A 163 -4.37 25.83 -17.57
N LEU A 164 -3.41 24.97 -17.26
CA LEU A 164 -3.68 23.60 -16.82
C LEU A 164 -4.28 23.57 -15.41
N ILE A 165 -3.79 24.39 -14.49
CA ILE A 165 -4.33 24.53 -13.12
C ILE A 165 -5.79 24.99 -13.17
N ASP A 166 -6.11 25.98 -14.00
CA ASP A 166 -7.48 26.48 -14.19
C ASP A 166 -8.37 25.41 -14.85
N LYS A 167 -7.86 24.72 -15.88
CA LYS A 167 -8.57 23.64 -16.58
C LYS A 167 -8.96 22.47 -15.66
N TYR A 168 -8.11 22.14 -14.70
CA TYR A 168 -8.31 21.02 -13.78
C TYR A 168 -8.83 21.43 -12.41
N HIS A 169 -9.28 22.69 -12.27
CA HIS A 169 -9.87 23.22 -11.04
C HIS A 169 -9.01 23.03 -9.78
N MET A 170 -7.69 23.19 -9.91
CA MET A 170 -6.71 23.00 -8.83
C MET A 170 -6.49 24.32 -8.06
N GLU A 171 -7.55 24.84 -7.44
CA GLU A 171 -7.55 26.14 -6.74
C GLU A 171 -6.64 26.15 -5.50
N ASP A 172 -6.42 24.99 -4.90
CA ASP A 172 -5.51 24.74 -3.79
C ASP A 172 -4.06 25.12 -4.12
N ILE A 173 -3.65 24.98 -5.38
CA ILE A 173 -2.31 25.35 -5.86
C ILE A 173 -2.23 26.85 -6.21
N LYS A 174 -3.33 27.43 -6.67
CA LYS A 174 -3.37 28.82 -7.12
C LYS A 174 -3.33 29.84 -5.96
N ASN A 175 -3.88 29.47 -4.80
CA ASN A 175 -4.00 30.35 -3.63
C ASN A 175 -2.79 30.30 -2.67
N SER A 176 -1.72 29.62 -3.04
CA SER A 176 -0.51 29.45 -2.21
C SER A 176 0.68 30.32 -2.68
N ASP A 177 0.44 31.26 -3.59
CA ASP A 177 1.45 32.22 -4.12
C ASP A 177 1.43 33.54 -3.35
#